data_89fffa332864867612337ffcd696a973
#
_entry.id   89fffa332864867612337ffcd696a973
#
_cell.length_a   1.000
_cell.length_b   1.000
_cell.length_c   1.000
_cell.angle_alpha   90.00
_cell.angle_beta   90.00
_cell.angle_gamma   90.00
#
_symmetry.space_group_name_H-M   'P 1'
#
loop_
_entity.id
_entity.type
_entity.pdbx_description
1 polymer ?
#
loop_
_entity_poly.entity_id
_entity_poly.type
_entity_poly.pdbx_seq_one_letter_code
_entity_poly.pdbx_strand_id
1 'polypeptide(L)'
;MKYLLILTIVLSSLSAKAENWSSHSANVLPEKRVEIGLFQPLKMGASGGKEWSIHPVYFFIMPNVSFKKTRNVWWEFDVSSRHSILYPTPLLNMLAREGTGGIISPEFTFPAAAIFYNELLFTWGKGKSYDITFKLGANVGVVAEKLSKGSTIDLPLVYPRFAPLYNGYGLRTGVGLAGKVTEKIRYLLDVDIHILPGMEGSFAIEHKGMMSWNKSDRFRISLGYKLVHGEYPFGTDTHILPYLPMAETWVPFMDFQWAWDRR
;
A
#
# COMPACT_ATOMS: atom_id res chain seq x y z
N MET A 1 -31.25 33.71 9.54
CA MET A 1 -31.07 33.42 8.10
C MET A 1 -29.83 34.09 7.46
N LYS A 2 -29.53 35.39 7.70
CA LYS A 2 -28.36 36.06 7.08
C LYS A 2 -27.01 35.40 7.40
N TYR A 3 -26.78 34.90 8.60
CA TYR A 3 -25.51 34.25 8.99
C TYR A 3 -25.35 32.85 8.44
N LEU A 4 -26.44 32.14 8.13
CA LEU A 4 -26.40 30.83 7.49
C LEU A 4 -25.95 30.95 6.01
N LEU A 5 -26.38 32.01 5.33
CA LEU A 5 -26.01 32.31 3.95
C LEU A 5 -24.52 32.68 3.83
N ILE A 6 -23.99 33.45 4.80
CA ILE A 6 -22.56 33.81 4.85
C ILE A 6 -21.71 32.59 5.11
N LEU A 7 -22.12 31.67 5.99
CA LEU A 7 -21.43 30.41 6.24
C LEU A 7 -21.38 29.52 4.99
N THR A 8 -22.48 29.48 4.22
CA THR A 8 -22.56 28.72 2.97
C THR A 8 -21.67 29.32 1.87
N ILE A 9 -21.58 30.64 1.78
CA ILE A 9 -20.71 31.33 0.79
C ILE A 9 -19.23 31.19 1.15
N VAL A 10 -18.87 31.22 2.43
CA VAL A 10 -17.48 30.99 2.88
C VAL A 10 -17.05 29.54 2.64
N LEU A 11 -17.94 28.58 2.74
CA LEU A 11 -17.68 27.17 2.44
C LEU A 11 -17.57 26.87 0.93
N SER A 12 -18.18 27.70 0.07
CA SER A 12 -18.17 27.51 -1.39
C SER A 12 -16.97 28.11 -2.12
N SER A 13 -16.19 28.98 -1.47
CA SER A 13 -15.03 29.66 -2.08
C SER A 13 -13.67 28.97 -1.83
N LEU A 14 -13.66 27.81 -1.17
CA LEU A 14 -12.46 26.99 -1.05
C LEU A 14 -12.21 26.28 -2.38
N SER A 15 -11.59 26.98 -3.32
CA SER A 15 -11.00 26.35 -4.50
C SER A 15 -10.12 25.21 -4.03
N ALA A 16 -10.54 23.98 -4.28
CA ALA A 16 -9.77 22.80 -3.96
C ALA A 16 -8.48 22.84 -4.78
N LYS A 17 -7.41 23.37 -4.17
CA LYS A 17 -6.08 23.28 -4.74
C LYS A 17 -5.82 21.80 -5.00
N ALA A 18 -5.52 21.44 -6.24
CA ALA A 18 -5.22 20.06 -6.59
C ALA A 18 -4.20 19.50 -5.61
N GLU A 19 -4.47 18.33 -5.09
CA GLU A 19 -3.56 17.71 -4.13
C GLU A 19 -2.27 17.34 -4.82
N ASN A 20 -1.17 17.92 -4.40
CA ASN A 20 0.15 17.65 -4.96
C ASN A 20 0.78 16.36 -4.40
N TRP A 21 0.22 15.79 -3.32
CA TRP A 21 0.73 14.58 -2.67
C TRP A 21 0.03 13.34 -3.16
N SER A 22 0.79 12.25 -3.31
CA SER A 22 0.22 10.95 -3.66
C SER A 22 -0.78 10.47 -2.62
N SER A 23 -1.85 9.87 -3.08
CA SER A 23 -2.88 9.24 -2.27
C SER A 23 -3.00 7.76 -2.60
N HIS A 24 -3.74 7.02 -1.77
CA HIS A 24 -4.09 5.62 -2.04
C HIS A 24 -5.24 5.48 -3.06
N SER A 25 -5.59 6.54 -3.75
CA SER A 25 -6.68 6.66 -4.72
C SER A 25 -6.26 6.32 -6.15
N ALA A 26 -7.17 6.45 -7.10
CA ALA A 26 -6.90 6.34 -8.54
C ALA A 26 -6.01 7.48 -9.09
N ASN A 27 -5.84 8.57 -8.34
CA ASN A 27 -5.01 9.69 -8.76
C ASN A 27 -3.54 9.29 -8.85
N VAL A 28 -2.87 9.75 -9.90
CA VAL A 28 -1.42 9.60 -10.11
C VAL A 28 -0.72 10.92 -9.76
N LEU A 29 0.57 10.84 -9.45
CA LEU A 29 1.38 12.05 -9.25
C LEU A 29 1.41 12.91 -10.51
N PRO A 30 1.42 14.25 -10.36
CA PRO A 30 1.66 15.16 -11.45
C PRO A 30 2.98 14.85 -12.16
N GLU A 31 3.03 15.13 -13.45
CA GLU A 31 4.27 14.98 -14.23
C GLU A 31 5.43 15.73 -13.58
N LYS A 32 6.62 15.14 -13.61
CA LYS A 32 7.86 15.63 -12.98
C LYS A 32 7.86 15.63 -11.43
N ARG A 33 6.73 15.47 -10.77
CA ARG A 33 6.67 15.36 -9.31
C ARG A 33 7.36 14.09 -8.82
N VAL A 34 8.17 14.23 -7.78
CA VAL A 34 8.85 13.12 -7.09
C VAL A 34 8.51 13.18 -5.62
N GLU A 35 8.23 12.05 -5.02
CA GLU A 35 7.97 11.90 -3.58
C GLU A 35 8.73 10.72 -3.01
N ILE A 36 9.18 10.83 -1.77
CA ILE A 36 9.80 9.75 -1.00
C ILE A 36 9.44 9.89 0.48
N GLY A 37 9.32 8.78 1.19
CA GLY A 37 9.21 8.75 2.65
C GLY A 37 10.16 7.73 3.25
N LEU A 38 10.19 7.63 4.57
CA LEU A 38 10.94 6.58 5.26
C LEU A 38 10.31 5.21 4.98
N PHE A 39 8.98 5.12 5.04
CA PHE A 39 8.20 3.92 4.77
C PHE A 39 7.42 3.99 3.46
N GLN A 40 7.28 5.17 2.87
CA GLN A 40 6.67 5.34 1.57
C GLN A 40 7.71 5.13 0.45
N PRO A 41 7.34 4.43 -0.63
CA PRO A 41 8.24 4.26 -1.76
C PRO A 41 8.60 5.60 -2.41
N LEU A 42 9.74 5.63 -3.09
CA LEU A 42 10.06 6.67 -4.06
C LEU A 42 9.05 6.57 -5.21
N LYS A 43 8.32 7.65 -5.45
CA LYS A 43 7.32 7.75 -6.51
C LYS A 43 7.69 8.86 -7.49
N MET A 44 7.43 8.65 -8.76
CA MET A 44 7.75 9.59 -9.82
C MET A 44 6.57 9.71 -10.80
N GLY A 45 6.00 10.90 -10.90
CA GLY A 45 5.01 11.22 -11.91
C GLY A 45 5.66 11.35 -13.29
N ALA A 46 5.01 10.80 -14.31
CA ALA A 46 5.44 10.84 -15.69
C ALA A 46 4.30 11.30 -16.60
N SER A 47 4.63 11.70 -17.83
CA SER A 47 3.66 12.15 -18.82
C SER A 47 2.61 11.10 -19.16
N GLY A 48 1.43 11.55 -19.56
CA GLY A 48 0.34 10.67 -19.95
C GLY A 48 -0.34 9.96 -18.78
N GLY A 49 -0.40 10.60 -17.60
CA GLY A 49 -1.09 10.06 -16.42
C GLY A 49 -0.47 8.77 -15.90
N LYS A 50 0.84 8.75 -15.76
CA LYS A 50 1.63 7.61 -15.31
C LYS A 50 2.38 7.93 -14.03
N GLU A 51 2.56 6.93 -13.18
CA GLU A 51 3.35 7.01 -11.96
C GLU A 51 4.19 5.74 -11.83
N TRP A 52 5.47 5.90 -11.57
CA TRP A 52 6.38 4.82 -11.24
C TRP A 52 6.74 4.87 -9.77
N SER A 53 6.92 3.73 -9.15
CA SER A 53 7.43 3.67 -7.78
C SER A 53 8.34 2.48 -7.54
N ILE A 54 9.34 2.70 -6.70
CA ILE A 54 10.23 1.68 -6.14
C ILE A 54 10.39 1.96 -4.66
N HIS A 55 10.66 0.94 -3.87
CA HIS A 55 11.00 1.13 -2.46
C HIS A 55 12.53 1.05 -2.29
N PRO A 56 13.27 2.18 -2.16
CA PRO A 56 14.72 2.19 -2.27
C PRO A 56 15.41 1.31 -1.22
N VAL A 57 14.94 1.38 0.04
CA VAL A 57 15.53 0.61 1.14
C VAL A 57 15.43 -0.90 0.91
N TYR A 58 14.29 -1.35 0.41
CA TYR A 58 14.06 -2.77 0.17
C TYR A 58 14.56 -3.24 -1.18
N PHE A 59 14.82 -2.34 -2.12
CA PHE A 59 15.21 -2.70 -3.49
C PHE A 59 16.44 -3.62 -3.55
N PHE A 60 17.39 -3.43 -2.64
CA PHE A 60 18.63 -4.21 -2.61
C PHE A 60 18.43 -5.64 -2.09
N ILE A 61 17.46 -5.86 -1.20
CA ILE A 61 17.16 -7.18 -0.62
C ILE A 61 15.92 -7.81 -1.23
N MET A 62 15.03 -6.99 -1.79
CA MET A 62 13.79 -7.38 -2.42
C MET A 62 13.48 -6.44 -3.59
N PRO A 63 14.11 -6.64 -4.76
CA PRO A 63 13.84 -5.85 -5.94
C PRO A 63 12.34 -5.70 -6.21
N ASN A 64 11.89 -4.48 -6.39
CA ASN A 64 10.49 -4.16 -6.55
C ASN A 64 10.30 -2.96 -7.48
N VAL A 65 9.22 -2.98 -8.25
CA VAL A 65 8.79 -1.86 -9.07
C VAL A 65 7.28 -1.87 -9.19
N SER A 66 6.68 -0.70 -9.15
CA SER A 66 5.25 -0.52 -9.41
C SER A 66 5.04 0.53 -10.48
N PHE A 67 4.03 0.31 -11.28
CA PHE A 67 3.57 1.19 -12.32
C PHE A 67 2.08 1.43 -12.16
N LYS A 68 1.66 2.69 -12.09
CA LYS A 68 0.25 3.09 -12.02
C LYS A 68 -0.08 3.98 -13.22
N LYS A 69 -1.23 3.77 -13.82
CA LYS A 69 -1.68 4.50 -14.99
C LYS A 69 -3.15 4.90 -14.85
N THR A 70 -3.45 6.16 -15.07
CA THR A 70 -4.82 6.65 -15.21
C THR A 70 -5.48 5.98 -16.41
N ARG A 71 -6.73 5.54 -16.23
CA ARG A 71 -7.61 5.01 -17.27
C ARG A 71 -8.72 6.01 -17.55
N ASN A 72 -9.59 5.68 -18.46
CA ASN A 72 -10.76 6.50 -18.74
C ASN A 72 -11.67 6.57 -17.50
N VAL A 73 -12.31 7.72 -17.33
CA VAL A 73 -13.35 7.88 -16.30
C VAL A 73 -14.50 6.91 -16.64
N TRP A 74 -14.97 6.20 -15.61
CA TRP A 74 -16.12 5.31 -15.72
C TRP A 74 -17.22 5.82 -14.81
N TRP A 75 -18.29 6.33 -15.41
CA TRP A 75 -19.35 7.09 -14.74
C TRP A 75 -18.75 8.30 -13.97
N GLU A 76 -18.91 8.34 -12.65
CA GLU A 76 -18.35 9.36 -11.77
C GLU A 76 -17.01 8.94 -11.12
N PHE A 77 -16.45 7.80 -11.51
CA PHE A 77 -15.19 7.29 -10.95
C PHE A 77 -14.00 7.66 -11.82
N ASP A 78 -13.00 8.25 -11.18
CA ASP A 78 -11.64 8.22 -11.74
C ASP A 78 -11.12 6.79 -11.61
N VAL A 79 -10.60 6.25 -12.70
CA VAL A 79 -10.10 4.87 -12.74
C VAL A 79 -8.60 4.86 -13.02
N SER A 80 -7.87 4.03 -12.29
CA SER A 80 -6.48 3.72 -12.60
C SER A 80 -6.19 2.23 -12.45
N SER A 81 -5.19 1.76 -13.19
CA SER A 81 -4.62 0.43 -12.99
C SER A 81 -3.26 0.57 -12.33
N ARG A 82 -2.95 -0.33 -11.38
CA ARG A 82 -1.63 -0.46 -10.74
C ARG A 82 -1.10 -1.87 -10.98
N HIS A 83 0.14 -1.94 -11.42
CA HIS A 83 0.85 -3.18 -11.70
C HIS A 83 2.16 -3.16 -10.94
N SER A 84 2.48 -4.22 -10.22
CA SER A 84 3.72 -4.30 -9.45
C SER A 84 4.36 -5.66 -9.65
N ILE A 85 5.68 -5.66 -9.65
CA ILE A 85 6.49 -6.88 -9.58
C ILE A 85 7.40 -6.80 -8.37
N LEU A 86 7.54 -7.93 -7.70
CA LEU A 86 8.33 -8.11 -6.51
C LEU A 86 9.16 -9.38 -6.65
N TYR A 87 10.46 -9.32 -6.33
CA TYR A 87 11.37 -10.46 -6.33
C TYR A 87 11.89 -10.71 -4.91
N PRO A 88 11.21 -11.52 -4.08
CA PRO A 88 11.52 -11.66 -2.66
C PRO A 88 12.64 -12.66 -2.35
N THR A 89 13.14 -13.44 -3.30
CA THR A 89 14.13 -14.51 -3.09
C THR A 89 15.35 -14.06 -2.28
N PRO A 90 16.00 -12.90 -2.54
CA PRO A 90 17.15 -12.49 -1.75
C PRO A 90 16.81 -12.23 -0.29
N LEU A 91 15.66 -11.60 -0.01
CA LEU A 91 15.17 -11.36 1.33
C LEU A 91 14.89 -12.67 2.06
N LEU A 92 14.16 -13.60 1.42
CA LEU A 92 13.79 -14.88 2.03
C LEU A 92 15.03 -15.70 2.37
N ASN A 93 16.00 -15.79 1.46
CA ASN A 93 17.29 -16.46 1.73
C ASN A 93 18.11 -15.74 2.80
N MET A 94 18.03 -14.41 2.92
CA MET A 94 18.67 -13.68 4.00
C MET A 94 18.03 -14.00 5.35
N LEU A 95 16.70 -14.09 5.42
CA LEU A 95 15.97 -14.43 6.65
C LEU A 95 16.15 -15.89 7.07
N ALA A 96 16.48 -16.78 6.14
CA ALA A 96 16.79 -18.19 6.40
C ALA A 96 18.25 -18.43 6.76
N ARG A 97 19.11 -17.40 6.80
CA ARG A 97 20.50 -17.57 7.20
C ARG A 97 20.62 -17.86 8.70
N GLU A 98 21.53 -18.74 9.04
CA GLU A 98 21.93 -18.97 10.42
C GLU A 98 22.36 -17.66 11.08
N GLY A 99 21.88 -17.39 12.29
CA GLY A 99 22.20 -16.16 13.03
C GLY A 99 21.31 -14.93 12.72
N THR A 100 20.36 -15.00 11.78
CA THR A 100 19.42 -13.88 11.49
C THR A 100 18.12 -13.90 12.32
N GLY A 101 18.19 -14.41 13.55
CA GLY A 101 17.08 -14.31 14.52
C GLY A 101 16.01 -15.39 14.39
N GLY A 102 16.20 -16.43 13.58
CA GLY A 102 15.31 -17.60 13.52
C GLY A 102 13.91 -17.31 12.93
N ILE A 103 13.78 -16.30 12.12
CA ILE A 103 12.51 -15.95 11.44
C ILE A 103 12.10 -17.07 10.47
N ILE A 104 13.07 -17.61 9.73
CA ILE A 104 12.91 -18.79 8.89
C ILE A 104 14.02 -19.77 9.26
N SER A 105 13.69 -21.08 9.36
CA SER A 105 14.69 -22.10 9.67
C SER A 105 15.79 -22.14 8.59
N PRO A 106 17.09 -22.24 8.98
CA PRO A 106 18.20 -22.28 8.03
C PRO A 106 18.21 -23.50 7.10
N GLU A 107 17.43 -24.52 7.40
CA GLU A 107 17.26 -25.69 6.51
C GLU A 107 16.53 -25.38 5.19
N PHE A 108 15.80 -24.25 5.14
CA PHE A 108 15.06 -23.85 3.95
C PHE A 108 15.91 -23.00 3.02
N THR A 109 15.85 -23.30 1.75
CA THR A 109 16.39 -22.50 0.66
C THR A 109 15.25 -22.05 -0.24
N PHE A 110 15.32 -20.82 -0.73
CA PHE A 110 14.30 -20.25 -1.58
C PHE A 110 14.81 -20.15 -3.02
N PRO A 111 14.17 -20.85 -3.95
CA PRO A 111 14.46 -20.73 -5.38
C PRO A 111 14.04 -19.34 -5.90
N ALA A 112 14.34 -19.09 -7.17
CA ALA A 112 13.89 -17.86 -7.81
C ALA A 112 12.36 -17.77 -7.76
N ALA A 113 11.85 -16.67 -7.22
CA ALA A 113 10.43 -16.44 -7.01
C ALA A 113 10.06 -15.00 -7.31
N ALA A 114 8.91 -14.79 -7.95
CA ALA A 114 8.37 -13.46 -8.24
C ALA A 114 6.88 -13.39 -7.94
N ILE A 115 6.40 -12.23 -7.54
CA ILE A 115 4.99 -11.96 -7.34
C ILE A 115 4.59 -10.78 -8.23
N PHE A 116 3.49 -10.98 -8.96
CA PHE A 116 2.87 -9.97 -9.80
C PHE A 116 1.57 -9.52 -9.15
N TYR A 117 1.45 -8.22 -8.88
CA TYR A 117 0.23 -7.60 -8.38
C TYR A 117 -0.41 -6.79 -9.47
N ASN A 118 -1.70 -7.02 -9.70
CA ASN A 118 -2.50 -6.26 -10.64
C ASN A 118 -3.74 -5.76 -9.93
N GLU A 119 -4.01 -4.46 -10.00
CA GLU A 119 -5.09 -3.84 -9.25
C GLU A 119 -5.75 -2.74 -10.08
N LEU A 120 -7.06 -2.67 -9.97
CA LEU A 120 -7.89 -1.56 -10.43
C LEU A 120 -8.33 -0.73 -9.23
N LEU A 121 -8.24 0.57 -9.37
CA LEU A 121 -8.65 1.57 -8.38
C LEU A 121 -9.76 2.42 -8.99
N PHE A 122 -10.86 2.56 -8.27
CA PHE A 122 -12.03 3.34 -8.66
C PHE A 122 -12.25 4.39 -7.58
N THR A 123 -12.00 5.65 -7.87
CA THR A 123 -12.11 6.75 -6.90
C THR A 123 -13.27 7.66 -7.26
N TRP A 124 -14.18 7.80 -6.32
CA TRP A 124 -15.28 8.75 -6.37
C TRP A 124 -15.01 9.93 -5.42
N GLY A 125 -15.45 11.12 -5.80
CA GLY A 125 -15.35 12.30 -4.94
C GLY A 125 -14.26 13.29 -5.32
N LYS A 126 -13.63 13.15 -6.50
CA LYS A 126 -12.63 14.11 -6.98
C LYS A 126 -13.14 15.56 -6.89
N GLY A 127 -12.35 16.42 -6.23
CA GLY A 127 -12.73 17.82 -5.99
C GLY A 127 -13.66 18.05 -4.80
N LYS A 128 -14.12 16.99 -4.11
CA LYS A 128 -14.87 17.08 -2.85
C LYS A 128 -13.93 17.16 -1.64
N SER A 129 -14.49 17.39 -0.45
CA SER A 129 -13.71 17.37 0.80
C SER A 129 -13.20 15.99 1.19
N TYR A 130 -13.77 14.95 0.63
CA TYR A 130 -13.37 13.55 0.80
C TYR A 130 -13.48 12.78 -0.52
N ASP A 131 -12.74 11.70 -0.64
CA ASP A 131 -12.83 10.72 -1.71
C ASP A 131 -12.97 9.30 -1.14
N ILE A 132 -13.67 8.44 -1.90
CA ILE A 132 -13.82 7.02 -1.59
C ILE A 132 -13.18 6.25 -2.75
N THR A 133 -12.29 5.31 -2.42
CA THR A 133 -11.60 4.48 -3.39
C THR A 133 -11.95 3.02 -3.18
N PHE A 134 -12.53 2.38 -4.18
CA PHE A 134 -12.70 0.93 -4.24
C PHE A 134 -11.50 0.31 -4.94
N LYS A 135 -11.08 -0.84 -4.44
CA LYS A 135 -9.90 -1.58 -4.92
C LYS A 135 -10.31 -3.00 -5.31
N LEU A 136 -9.83 -3.44 -6.45
CA LEU A 136 -10.00 -4.82 -6.90
C LEU A 136 -8.68 -5.30 -7.50
N GLY A 137 -8.09 -6.33 -6.93
CA GLY A 137 -6.78 -6.82 -7.31
C GLY A 137 -6.69 -8.33 -7.39
N ALA A 138 -5.74 -8.78 -8.18
CA ALA A 138 -5.31 -10.17 -8.26
C ALA A 138 -3.80 -10.23 -8.19
N ASN A 139 -3.29 -11.25 -7.50
CA ASN A 139 -1.88 -11.49 -7.29
C ASN A 139 -1.54 -12.86 -7.86
N VAL A 140 -0.40 -12.98 -8.54
CA VAL A 140 0.09 -14.25 -9.07
C VAL A 140 1.52 -14.45 -8.58
N GLY A 141 1.77 -15.59 -7.94
CA GLY A 141 3.10 -16.03 -7.54
C GLY A 141 3.67 -17.02 -8.53
N VAL A 142 4.92 -16.81 -8.92
CA VAL A 142 5.67 -17.74 -9.78
C VAL A 142 6.94 -18.13 -9.04
N VAL A 143 7.18 -19.42 -8.94
CA VAL A 143 8.37 -20.01 -8.30
C VAL A 143 9.02 -21.02 -9.23
N ALA A 144 10.36 -21.03 -9.26
CA ALA A 144 11.10 -21.98 -10.08
C ALA A 144 10.95 -23.43 -9.58
N GLU A 145 10.79 -23.60 -8.27
CA GLU A 145 10.58 -24.89 -7.61
C GLU A 145 9.57 -24.73 -6.48
N LYS A 146 8.82 -25.80 -6.17
CA LYS A 146 7.80 -25.76 -5.13
C LYS A 146 8.39 -25.44 -3.76
N LEU A 147 7.84 -24.43 -3.11
CA LEU A 147 8.22 -24.05 -1.75
C LEU A 147 7.67 -25.03 -0.70
N SER A 148 8.46 -25.25 0.33
CA SER A 148 8.01 -26.01 1.50
C SER A 148 6.95 -25.22 2.28
N LYS A 149 5.91 -25.89 2.75
CA LYS A 149 4.91 -25.31 3.65
C LYS A 149 5.53 -24.80 4.96
N GLY A 150 6.55 -25.51 5.48
CA GLY A 150 7.27 -25.10 6.70
C GLY A 150 8.09 -23.81 6.55
N SER A 151 8.35 -23.35 5.34
CA SER A 151 9.05 -22.10 5.07
C SER A 151 8.12 -20.89 4.91
N THR A 152 6.82 -21.06 5.15
CA THR A 152 5.84 -19.98 4.93
C THR A 152 6.08 -18.82 5.86
N ILE A 153 6.21 -17.63 5.28
CA ILE A 153 6.28 -16.38 6.00
C ILE A 153 5.41 -15.34 5.30
N ASP A 154 4.81 -14.48 6.09
CA ASP A 154 4.11 -13.30 5.61
C ASP A 154 4.52 -12.09 6.47
N LEU A 155 4.82 -10.98 5.82
CA LEU A 155 5.27 -9.76 6.47
C LEU A 155 4.30 -8.60 6.13
N PRO A 156 3.08 -8.62 6.67
CA PRO A 156 2.00 -7.72 6.25
C PRO A 156 2.24 -6.25 6.61
N LEU A 157 3.24 -5.94 7.45
CA LEU A 157 3.54 -4.57 7.84
C LEU A 157 4.03 -3.73 6.66
N VAL A 158 4.92 -4.28 5.86
CA VAL A 158 5.69 -3.53 4.86
C VAL A 158 5.43 -4.03 3.45
N TYR A 159 5.04 -5.30 3.30
CA TYR A 159 4.96 -5.96 2.01
C TYR A 159 3.57 -6.44 1.66
N PRO A 160 3.32 -6.61 0.37
CA PRO A 160 2.25 -7.46 -0.10
C PRO A 160 2.43 -8.89 0.43
N ARG A 161 1.35 -9.62 0.53
CA ARG A 161 1.34 -11.01 1.00
C ARG A 161 2.21 -11.92 0.12
N PHE A 162 3.06 -12.72 0.74
CA PHE A 162 3.87 -13.74 0.05
C PHE A 162 3.11 -15.05 -0.19
N ALA A 163 1.96 -15.21 0.42
CA ALA A 163 1.10 -16.37 0.27
C ALA A 163 0.91 -16.84 -1.19
N PRO A 164 0.78 -15.97 -2.21
CA PRO A 164 0.69 -16.40 -3.60
C PRO A 164 1.88 -17.21 -4.12
N LEU A 165 3.05 -17.15 -3.48
CA LEU A 165 4.18 -18.00 -3.84
C LEU A 165 3.94 -19.49 -3.53
N TYR A 166 3.04 -19.79 -2.59
CA TYR A 166 2.76 -21.15 -2.13
C TYR A 166 1.56 -21.80 -2.83
N ASN A 167 0.55 -21.00 -3.20
CA ASN A 167 -0.68 -21.50 -3.85
C ASN A 167 -0.84 -21.02 -5.30
N GLY A 168 0.04 -20.13 -5.78
CA GLY A 168 0.07 -19.61 -7.13
C GLY A 168 -0.69 -18.30 -7.33
N TYR A 169 -1.73 -17.98 -6.54
CA TYR A 169 -2.51 -16.76 -6.72
C TYR A 169 -3.24 -16.32 -5.46
N GLY A 170 -3.72 -15.08 -5.47
CA GLY A 170 -4.58 -14.50 -4.45
C GLY A 170 -5.43 -13.37 -5.03
N LEU A 171 -6.51 -13.05 -4.34
CA LEU A 171 -7.37 -11.93 -4.67
C LEU A 171 -7.30 -10.90 -3.56
N ARG A 172 -7.48 -9.63 -3.91
CA ARG A 172 -7.61 -8.52 -2.98
C ARG A 172 -8.78 -7.66 -3.35
N THR A 173 -9.58 -7.28 -2.38
CA THR A 173 -10.55 -6.20 -2.52
C THR A 173 -10.42 -5.25 -1.34
N GLY A 174 -10.87 -4.03 -1.49
CA GLY A 174 -10.77 -3.06 -0.39
C GLY A 174 -11.50 -1.76 -0.66
N VAL A 175 -11.61 -0.97 0.39
CA VAL A 175 -12.18 0.36 0.35
C VAL A 175 -11.32 1.33 1.17
N GLY A 176 -11.05 2.50 0.60
CA GLY A 176 -10.37 3.60 1.27
C GLY A 176 -11.26 4.83 1.32
N LEU A 177 -11.24 5.52 2.44
CA LEU A 177 -11.84 6.84 2.64
C LEU A 177 -10.71 7.82 2.97
N ALA A 178 -10.51 8.82 2.15
CA ALA A 178 -9.54 9.87 2.41
C ALA A 178 -10.21 11.25 2.36
N GLY A 179 -9.68 12.20 3.10
CA GLY A 179 -10.27 13.53 3.11
C GLY A 179 -9.42 14.57 3.85
N LYS A 180 -9.93 15.79 3.88
CA LYS A 180 -9.35 16.92 4.58
C LYS A 180 -10.08 17.16 5.89
N VAL A 181 -9.34 17.32 6.98
CA VAL A 181 -9.85 17.89 8.24
C VAL A 181 -9.66 19.41 8.19
N THR A 182 -8.50 19.86 7.72
CA THR A 182 -8.17 21.26 7.45
C THR A 182 -7.35 21.34 6.16
N GLU A 183 -7.00 22.53 5.69
CA GLU A 183 -6.11 22.69 4.52
C GLU A 183 -4.74 22.01 4.70
N LYS A 184 -4.28 21.82 5.94
CA LYS A 184 -3.00 21.20 6.24
C LYS A 184 -3.10 19.79 6.81
N ILE A 185 -4.28 19.36 7.28
CA ILE A 185 -4.45 18.08 7.94
C ILE A 185 -5.39 17.21 7.09
N ARG A 186 -4.92 16.02 6.77
CA ARG A 186 -5.67 15.02 6.02
C ARG A 186 -5.77 13.73 6.81
N TYR A 187 -6.79 12.94 6.52
CA TYR A 187 -6.96 11.60 7.05
C TYR A 187 -7.09 10.57 5.94
N LEU A 188 -6.76 9.34 6.27
CA LEU A 188 -7.00 8.14 5.48
C LEU A 188 -7.47 7.03 6.42
N LEU A 189 -8.56 6.37 6.05
CA LEU A 189 -9.01 5.10 6.61
C LEU A 189 -9.07 4.10 5.46
N ASP A 190 -8.45 2.94 5.62
CA ASP A 190 -8.27 1.99 4.55
C ASP A 190 -8.47 0.57 5.05
N VAL A 191 -9.31 -0.20 4.38
CA VAL A 191 -9.58 -1.61 4.68
C VAL A 191 -9.32 -2.44 3.43
N ASP A 192 -8.53 -3.49 3.59
CA ASP A 192 -8.22 -4.45 2.56
C ASP A 192 -8.60 -5.87 3.03
N ILE A 193 -9.18 -6.63 2.15
CA ILE A 193 -9.52 -8.04 2.33
C ILE A 193 -8.67 -8.85 1.34
N HIS A 194 -7.94 -9.80 1.87
CA HIS A 194 -7.15 -10.74 1.09
C HIS A 194 -7.83 -12.10 1.11
N ILE A 195 -7.99 -12.70 -0.06
CA ILE A 195 -8.54 -14.05 -0.25
C ILE A 195 -7.46 -14.88 -0.93
N LEU A 196 -7.09 -15.99 -0.29
CA LEU A 196 -5.98 -16.86 -0.69
C LEU A 196 -6.53 -18.29 -0.93
N PRO A 197 -7.17 -18.57 -2.08
CA PRO A 197 -7.82 -19.83 -2.32
C PRO A 197 -6.85 -21.01 -2.27
N GLY A 198 -7.31 -22.14 -1.73
CA GLY A 198 -6.53 -23.37 -1.65
C GLY A 198 -5.52 -23.44 -0.50
N MET A 199 -5.60 -22.52 0.44
CA MET A 199 -4.78 -22.49 1.66
C MET A 199 -5.67 -22.62 2.90
N GLU A 200 -5.17 -23.23 3.96
CA GLU A 200 -5.68 -23.01 5.31
C GLU A 200 -5.45 -21.56 5.64
N GLY A 201 -6.33 -20.91 6.41
CA GLY A 201 -6.23 -19.48 6.63
C GLY A 201 -6.37 -18.66 5.34
N SER A 202 -7.39 -18.97 4.58
CA SER A 202 -7.61 -18.41 3.23
C SER A 202 -8.04 -16.95 3.23
N PHE A 203 -8.16 -16.30 4.39
CA PHE A 203 -8.75 -14.98 4.53
C PHE A 203 -7.96 -14.11 5.52
N ALA A 204 -7.71 -12.86 5.15
CA ALA A 204 -7.17 -11.86 6.06
C ALA A 204 -7.76 -10.48 5.80
N ILE A 205 -7.95 -9.71 6.87
CA ILE A 205 -8.36 -8.30 6.82
C ILE A 205 -7.20 -7.45 7.31
N GLU A 206 -6.91 -6.39 6.57
CA GLU A 206 -5.98 -5.35 6.97
C GLU A 206 -6.72 -4.02 7.09
N HIS A 207 -6.53 -3.32 8.19
CA HIS A 207 -7.04 -1.98 8.38
C HIS A 207 -5.89 -1.02 8.66
N LYS A 208 -5.93 0.14 8.02
CA LYS A 208 -4.94 1.20 8.19
C LYS A 208 -5.65 2.53 8.41
N GLY A 209 -5.27 3.21 9.48
CA GLY A 209 -5.66 4.59 9.74
C GLY A 209 -4.45 5.50 9.72
N MET A 210 -4.56 6.68 9.12
CA MET A 210 -3.47 7.62 9.02
C MET A 210 -3.97 9.06 9.06
N MET A 211 -3.26 9.92 9.77
CA MET A 211 -3.38 11.38 9.70
C MET A 211 -2.09 11.96 9.16
N SER A 212 -2.18 12.90 8.25
CA SER A 212 -1.04 13.55 7.64
C SER A 212 -1.12 15.06 7.83
N TRP A 213 -0.03 15.65 8.30
CA TRP A 213 0.15 17.10 8.38
C TRP A 213 1.06 17.59 7.26
N ASN A 214 0.49 18.30 6.29
CA ASN A 214 1.21 18.91 5.19
C ASN A 214 1.80 20.25 5.68
N LYS A 215 3.07 20.24 6.16
CA LYS A 215 3.76 21.47 6.54
C LYS A 215 3.93 22.39 5.32
N SER A 216 4.19 21.80 4.16
CA SER A 216 4.35 22.48 2.86
C SER A 216 4.05 21.51 1.71
N ASP A 217 4.11 22.00 0.48
CA ASP A 217 4.03 21.16 -0.72
C ASP A 217 5.26 20.23 -0.89
N ARG A 218 6.31 20.42 -0.07
CA ARG A 218 7.55 19.64 -0.14
C ARG A 218 7.83 18.77 1.08
N PHE A 219 7.07 18.94 2.16
CA PHE A 219 7.29 18.19 3.38
C PHE A 219 5.99 17.89 4.10
N ARG A 220 5.79 16.61 4.45
CA ARG A 220 4.63 16.07 5.14
C ARG A 220 5.06 15.11 6.24
N ILE A 221 4.35 15.12 7.37
CA ILE A 221 4.47 14.14 8.44
C ILE A 221 3.17 13.36 8.49
N SER A 222 3.27 12.04 8.55
CA SER A 222 2.12 11.16 8.69
C SER A 222 2.25 10.31 9.96
N LEU A 223 1.18 10.24 10.72
CA LEU A 223 1.03 9.38 11.90
C LEU A 223 -0.11 8.42 11.65
N GLY A 224 0.06 7.17 12.00
CA GLY A 224 -0.96 6.18 11.73
C GLY A 224 -0.74 4.87 12.44
N TYR A 225 -1.55 3.91 12.06
CA TYR A 225 -1.45 2.53 12.50
C TYR A 225 -1.85 1.58 11.38
N LYS A 226 -1.40 0.34 11.49
CA LYS A 226 -1.88 -0.80 10.73
C LYS A 226 -2.32 -1.89 11.68
N LEU A 227 -3.49 -2.47 11.42
CA LEU A 227 -4.05 -3.62 12.10
C LEU A 227 -4.22 -4.73 11.07
N VAL A 228 -3.85 -5.95 11.46
CA VAL A 228 -4.02 -7.14 10.64
C VAL A 228 -4.79 -8.18 11.44
N HIS A 229 -5.79 -8.79 10.82
CA HIS A 229 -6.55 -9.89 11.39
C HIS A 229 -6.72 -10.99 10.33
N GLY A 230 -6.51 -12.23 10.73
CA GLY A 230 -6.60 -13.38 9.86
C GLY A 230 -5.55 -14.43 10.19
N GLU A 231 -5.59 -15.53 9.50
CA GLU A 231 -4.67 -16.63 9.66
C GLU A 231 -3.54 -16.57 8.64
N TYR A 232 -2.40 -17.12 8.99
CA TYR A 232 -1.37 -17.44 8.01
C TYR A 232 -1.89 -18.50 7.04
N PRO A 233 -1.40 -18.48 5.80
CA PRO A 233 -1.56 -19.61 4.93
C PRO A 233 -0.98 -20.87 5.64
N PHE A 234 -1.80 -21.82 6.00
CA PHE A 234 -1.51 -23.08 6.74
C PHE A 234 -1.99 -23.08 8.22
N GLY A 235 -2.95 -22.24 8.58
CA GLY A 235 -3.72 -22.36 9.81
C GLY A 235 -3.06 -21.76 11.07
N THR A 236 -2.10 -20.84 10.91
CA THR A 236 -1.52 -20.10 12.01
C THR A 236 -2.01 -18.65 12.02
N ASP A 237 -2.14 -18.06 13.20
CA ASP A 237 -2.53 -16.66 13.34
C ASP A 237 -1.51 -15.71 12.69
N THR A 238 -2.00 -14.66 12.05
CA THR A 238 -1.14 -13.66 11.42
C THR A 238 -0.62 -12.68 12.47
N HIS A 239 0.70 -12.61 12.61
CA HIS A 239 1.39 -11.60 13.41
C HIS A 239 2.06 -10.57 12.52
N ILE A 240 1.97 -9.27 12.86
CA ILE A 240 2.61 -8.21 12.10
C ILE A 240 4.13 -8.29 12.22
N LEU A 241 4.62 -8.48 13.44
CA LEU A 241 6.02 -8.67 13.75
C LEU A 241 6.17 -9.98 14.54
N PRO A 242 6.79 -11.00 13.97
CA PRO A 242 7.09 -12.22 14.70
C PRO A 242 7.97 -11.91 15.93
N TYR A 243 7.72 -12.59 17.02
CA TYR A 243 8.46 -12.46 18.30
C TYR A 243 8.28 -11.14 19.07
N LEU A 244 7.39 -10.23 18.66
CA LEU A 244 7.03 -9.06 19.44
C LEU A 244 5.56 -9.15 19.89
N PRO A 245 5.28 -9.75 21.04
CA PRO A 245 3.91 -10.02 21.47
C PRO A 245 3.07 -8.75 21.69
N MET A 246 3.70 -7.60 21.90
CA MET A 246 2.99 -6.31 22.04
C MET A 246 2.46 -5.75 20.70
N ALA A 247 2.89 -6.31 19.57
CA ALA A 247 2.53 -5.83 18.23
C ALA A 247 1.96 -6.96 17.35
N GLU A 248 1.30 -7.95 17.95
CA GLU A 248 0.79 -9.12 17.23
C GLU A 248 -0.10 -8.76 16.06
N THR A 249 -1.09 -7.91 16.28
CA THR A 249 -2.08 -7.53 15.25
C THR A 249 -2.12 -6.03 14.96
N TRP A 250 -1.45 -5.22 15.76
CA TRP A 250 -1.52 -3.76 15.66
C TRP A 250 -0.13 -3.12 15.79
N VAL A 251 0.20 -2.23 14.87
CA VAL A 251 1.47 -1.48 14.86
C VAL A 251 1.21 0.00 14.57
N PRO A 252 1.64 0.91 15.46
CA PRO A 252 1.71 2.34 15.17
C PRO A 252 2.90 2.62 14.24
N PHE A 253 2.78 3.63 13.40
CA PHE A 253 3.90 4.11 12.59
C PHE A 253 3.87 5.62 12.42
N MET A 254 5.06 6.18 12.16
CA MET A 254 5.25 7.58 11.80
C MET A 254 6.12 7.63 10.55
N ASP A 255 5.73 8.45 9.58
CA ASP A 255 6.46 8.62 8.33
C ASP A 255 6.76 10.10 8.07
N PHE A 256 7.97 10.37 7.63
CA PHE A 256 8.42 11.68 7.16
C PHE A 256 8.57 11.60 5.66
N GLN A 257 7.94 12.52 4.94
CA GLN A 257 7.86 12.47 3.50
C GLN A 257 8.33 13.78 2.88
N TRP A 258 9.11 13.66 1.83
CA TRP A 258 9.65 14.77 1.05
C TRP A 258 9.16 14.70 -0.39
N ALA A 259 9.03 15.88 -0.99
CA ALA A 259 8.64 15.98 -2.40
C ALA A 259 9.35 17.16 -3.08
N TRP A 260 9.56 17.00 -4.39
CA TRP A 260 10.15 18.02 -5.26
C TRP A 260 9.72 17.80 -6.70
N ASP A 261 9.92 18.81 -7.53
CA ASP A 261 9.68 18.72 -8.95
C ASP A 261 11.02 18.61 -9.70
N ARG A 262 11.13 17.65 -10.62
CA ARG A 262 12.29 17.52 -11.50
C ARG A 262 12.27 18.66 -12.52
N ARG A 263 13.44 19.18 -12.82
CA ARG A 263 13.65 20.19 -13.86
C ARG A 263 13.42 19.64 -15.27
#